data_fea04332c828c81db2110f1beac8bcbb
#
_entry.id   fea04332c828c81db2110f1beac8bcbb
#
_cell.length_a   1.000
_cell.length_b   1.000
_cell.length_c   1.000
_cell.angle_alpha   90.00
_cell.angle_beta   90.00
_cell.angle_gamma   90.00
#
_symmetry.space_group_name_H-M   'P 1'
#
loop_
_entity.id
_entity.type
_entity.pdbx_description
1 polymer ?
#
loop_
_entity_poly.entity_id
_entity_poly.type
_entity_poly.pdbx_seq_one_letter_code
_entity_poly.pdbx_strand_id
1 'polypeptide(L)'
;MEGTITALYRFTEKGKPGEALKEAYLIKNVGMEGDRHADGGEKQLTLLSGEARGWMQVQETPGLCFKRYKANLEIEGLAVSNLRPGICLQAGTARLTVTECAKECFQGCQLRENGIACRLSSGGIYLKVAESGTVKTGDPILIL
;
A
#
# COMPACT_ATOMS: atom_id res chain seq x y z
N MET A 1 7.12 -2.81 -16.77
CA MET A 1 5.81 -2.22 -16.44
C MET A 1 6.01 -1.11 -15.44
N GLU A 2 5.30 -0.05 -15.60
CA GLU A 2 5.49 1.19 -14.86
C GLU A 2 4.16 1.76 -14.40
N GLY A 3 4.14 2.30 -13.18
CA GLY A 3 3.03 3.06 -12.63
C GLY A 3 3.51 4.39 -12.09
N THR A 4 2.60 5.15 -11.49
CA THR A 4 2.87 6.44 -10.88
C THR A 4 2.40 6.45 -9.45
N ILE A 5 3.21 6.99 -8.54
CA ILE A 5 2.82 7.21 -7.14
C ILE A 5 1.91 8.43 -7.12
N THR A 6 0.64 8.23 -6.77
CA THR A 6 -0.37 9.29 -6.77
C THR A 6 -0.56 9.92 -5.40
N ALA A 7 -0.24 9.20 -4.32
CA ALA A 7 -0.34 9.72 -2.97
C ALA A 7 0.62 9.00 -2.02
N LEU A 8 1.07 9.74 -1.00
CA LEU A 8 1.93 9.23 0.08
C LEU A 8 1.30 9.63 1.41
N TYR A 9 1.28 8.69 2.36
CA TYR A 9 0.75 8.93 3.70
C TYR A 9 1.67 8.35 4.76
N ARG A 10 1.81 9.09 5.87
CA ARG A 10 2.52 8.65 7.06
C ARG A 10 1.52 8.53 8.21
N PHE A 11 1.55 7.41 8.90
CA PHE A 11 0.67 7.13 10.03
C PHE A 11 1.50 7.07 11.30
N THR A 12 1.38 8.09 12.15
CA THR A 12 2.17 8.20 13.37
C THR A 12 1.47 7.59 14.59
N GLU A 13 0.14 7.56 14.58
CA GLU A 13 -0.65 7.03 15.69
C GLU A 13 -1.72 6.05 15.22
N LYS A 14 -1.94 5.00 16.00
CA LYS A 14 -2.98 4.01 15.73
C LYS A 14 -4.36 4.66 15.78
N GLY A 15 -5.21 4.37 14.78
CA GLY A 15 -6.58 4.88 14.73
C GLY A 15 -6.71 6.32 14.27
N LYS A 16 -5.61 7.01 13.99
CA LYS A 16 -5.62 8.37 13.47
C LYS A 16 -5.51 8.37 11.95
N PRO A 17 -6.05 9.40 11.28
CA PRO A 17 -5.85 9.58 9.84
C PRO A 17 -4.37 9.75 9.50
N GLY A 18 -4.00 9.34 8.29
CA GLY A 18 -2.64 9.54 7.79
C GLY A 18 -2.36 10.99 7.44
N GLU A 19 -1.10 11.37 7.58
CA GLU A 19 -0.60 12.66 7.11
C GLU A 19 -0.24 12.53 5.63
N ALA A 20 -0.87 13.34 4.77
CA ALA A 20 -0.53 13.37 3.36
C ALA A 20 0.82 14.06 3.15
N LEU A 21 1.70 13.41 2.41
CA LEU A 21 3.06 13.89 2.17
C LEU A 21 3.29 14.15 0.69
N LYS A 22 4.17 15.11 0.38
CA LYS A 22 4.68 15.33 -0.97
C LYS A 22 5.88 14.44 -1.24
N GLU A 23 6.68 14.17 -0.22
CA GLU A 23 7.83 13.28 -0.29
C GLU A 23 8.02 12.54 1.03
N ALA A 24 8.70 11.40 0.97
CA ALA A 24 9.02 10.61 2.14
C ALA A 24 10.38 9.92 1.96
N TYR A 25 11.10 9.73 3.04
CA TYR A 25 12.33 8.96 3.06
C TYR A 25 12.04 7.53 3.51
N LEU A 26 12.50 6.57 2.73
CA LEU A 26 12.35 5.14 3.03
C LEU A 26 13.69 4.59 3.50
N ILE A 27 13.67 3.89 4.63
CA ILE A 27 14.89 3.41 5.30
C ILE A 27 14.99 1.91 5.14
N LYS A 28 16.13 1.44 4.60
CA LYS A 28 16.42 0.02 4.39
C LYS A 28 16.17 -0.79 5.65
N ASN A 29 15.40 -1.87 5.52
CA ASN A 29 15.03 -2.80 6.58
C ASN A 29 14.27 -2.18 7.75
N VAL A 30 13.71 -1.00 7.58
CA VAL A 30 12.91 -0.31 8.61
C VAL A 30 11.52 0.04 8.07
N GLY A 31 11.45 0.89 7.06
CA GLY A 31 10.21 1.38 6.48
C GLY A 31 10.26 2.88 6.20
N MET A 32 9.10 3.54 6.18
CA MET A 32 9.00 4.97 5.97
C MET A 32 9.36 5.71 7.26
N GLU A 33 10.29 6.67 7.16
CA GLU A 33 10.70 7.48 8.30
C GLU A 33 9.49 8.14 8.98
N GLY A 34 9.37 7.94 10.28
CA GLY A 34 8.30 8.50 11.10
C GLY A 34 6.98 7.74 11.08
N ASP A 35 6.85 6.70 10.26
CA ASP A 35 5.64 5.88 10.20
C ASP A 35 5.63 4.82 11.31
N ARG A 36 4.44 4.55 11.85
CA ARG A 36 4.30 3.56 12.94
C ARG A 36 4.59 2.12 12.51
N HIS A 37 4.52 1.82 11.23
CA HIS A 37 4.82 0.49 10.68
C HIS A 37 6.31 0.31 10.37
N ALA A 38 7.12 1.34 10.56
CA ALA A 38 8.55 1.31 10.32
C ALA A 38 9.28 0.62 11.49
N ASP A 39 9.01 -0.67 11.68
CA ASP A 39 9.51 -1.49 12.79
C ASP A 39 10.50 -2.57 12.35
N GLY A 40 10.86 -2.59 11.07
CA GLY A 40 11.77 -3.58 10.52
C GLY A 40 11.16 -4.94 10.22
N GLY A 41 9.85 -5.11 10.38
CA GLY A 41 9.14 -6.36 10.10
C GLY A 41 8.86 -6.59 8.62
N GLU A 42 8.02 -7.57 8.32
CA GLU A 42 7.64 -7.91 6.94
C GLU A 42 6.63 -6.94 6.33
N LYS A 43 5.95 -6.14 7.14
CA LYS A 43 4.93 -5.17 6.72
C LYS A 43 5.39 -3.74 6.97
N GLN A 44 6.57 -3.41 6.47
CA GLN A 44 7.16 -2.08 6.66
C GLN A 44 6.40 -0.99 5.93
N LEU A 45 5.88 -1.30 4.73
CA LEU A 45 5.11 -0.39 3.91
C LEU A 45 3.85 -1.09 3.42
N THR A 46 2.79 -0.32 3.25
CA THR A 46 1.55 -0.77 2.62
C THR A 46 1.33 0.00 1.34
N LEU A 47 0.92 -0.70 0.29
CA LEU A 47 0.65 -0.13 -1.02
C LEU A 47 -0.76 -0.49 -1.45
N LEU A 48 -1.48 0.47 -2.02
CA LEU A 48 -2.84 0.28 -2.52
C LEU A 48 -2.95 0.86 -3.92
N SER A 49 -3.63 0.13 -4.82
CA SER A 49 -3.94 0.70 -6.13
C SER A 49 -4.98 1.81 -5.98
N GLY A 50 -4.82 2.89 -6.75
CA GLY A 50 -5.80 3.97 -6.78
C GLY A 50 -7.18 3.50 -7.26
N GLU A 51 -7.21 2.50 -8.15
CA GLU A 51 -8.45 1.86 -8.59
C GLU A 51 -9.19 1.19 -7.42
N ALA A 52 -8.48 0.45 -6.58
CA ALA A 52 -9.08 -0.17 -5.40
C ALA A 52 -9.59 0.88 -4.40
N ARG A 53 -8.85 1.96 -4.20
CA ARG A 53 -9.28 3.07 -3.32
C ARG A 53 -10.56 3.72 -3.86
N GLY A 54 -10.62 3.98 -5.16
CA GLY A 54 -11.81 4.55 -5.80
C GLY A 54 -13.02 3.64 -5.66
N TRP A 55 -12.83 2.33 -5.86
CA TRP A 55 -13.90 1.36 -5.67
C TRP A 55 -14.42 1.36 -4.22
N MET A 56 -13.51 1.42 -3.23
CA MET A 56 -13.89 1.46 -1.81
C MET A 56 -14.73 2.68 -1.47
N GLN A 57 -14.43 3.83 -2.07
CA GLN A 57 -15.11 5.09 -1.79
C GLN A 57 -16.56 5.13 -2.28
N VAL A 58 -16.90 4.35 -3.31
CA VAL A 58 -18.26 4.35 -3.88
C VAL A 58 -19.15 3.21 -3.36
N GLN A 59 -18.67 2.39 -2.45
CA GLN A 59 -19.46 1.30 -1.87
C GLN A 59 -20.46 1.86 -0.85
N GLU A 60 -21.72 1.45 -0.96
CA GLU A 60 -22.77 1.84 -0.01
C GLU A 60 -22.54 1.18 1.35
N THR A 61 -22.08 -0.10 1.33
CA THR A 61 -21.75 -0.85 2.54
C THR A 61 -20.24 -1.02 2.61
N PRO A 62 -19.55 -0.36 3.57
CA PRO A 62 -18.10 -0.48 3.67
C PRO A 62 -17.69 -1.85 4.22
N GLY A 63 -16.59 -2.38 3.70
CA GLY A 63 -15.98 -3.58 4.25
C GLY A 63 -15.25 -3.29 5.57
N LEU A 64 -15.03 -4.33 6.38
CA LEU A 64 -14.34 -4.17 7.67
C LEU A 64 -12.93 -3.63 7.54
N CYS A 65 -12.25 -3.92 6.42
CA CYS A 65 -10.86 -3.51 6.21
C CYS A 65 -10.70 -2.08 5.70
N PHE A 66 -11.77 -1.41 5.24
CA PHE A 66 -11.68 -0.12 4.57
C PHE A 66 -11.03 0.96 5.46
N LYS A 67 -11.35 0.98 6.74
CA LYS A 67 -10.75 1.91 7.71
C LYS A 67 -9.46 1.39 8.33
N ARG A 68 -9.25 0.06 8.30
CA ARG A 68 -8.08 -0.58 8.92
C ARG A 68 -6.88 -0.63 8.03
N TYR A 69 -7.08 -0.60 6.70
CA TYR A 69 -5.99 -0.65 5.75
C TYR A 69 -5.40 0.75 5.56
N LYS A 70 -4.22 0.96 6.12
CA LYS A 70 -3.52 2.24 6.12
C LYS A 70 -2.43 2.22 5.06
N ALA A 71 -2.77 2.58 3.82
CA ALA A 71 -1.82 2.56 2.71
C ALA A 71 -0.84 3.74 2.81
N ASN A 72 0.46 3.43 2.83
CA ASN A 72 1.51 4.45 2.75
C ASN A 72 1.68 4.98 1.33
N LEU A 73 1.52 4.11 0.33
CA LEU A 73 1.65 4.43 -1.08
C LEU A 73 0.36 4.10 -1.81
N GLU A 74 -0.16 5.07 -2.57
CA GLU A 74 -1.22 4.81 -3.54
C GLU A 74 -0.64 5.02 -4.92
N ILE A 75 -0.92 4.09 -5.84
CA ILE A 75 -0.35 4.11 -7.19
C ILE A 75 -1.41 3.88 -8.25
N GLU A 76 -1.12 4.35 -9.47
CA GLU A 76 -1.93 4.09 -10.65
C GLU A 76 -1.04 3.62 -11.81
N GLY A 77 -1.63 2.93 -12.77
CA GLY A 77 -0.96 2.52 -13.99
C GLY A 77 -0.21 1.20 -13.90
N LEU A 78 -0.03 0.63 -12.71
CA LEU A 78 0.62 -0.66 -12.50
C LEU A 78 -0.40 -1.62 -11.89
N ALA A 79 -0.53 -2.80 -12.50
CA ALA A 79 -1.46 -3.82 -12.00
C ALA A 79 -0.92 -4.46 -10.72
N VAL A 80 -1.41 -4.01 -9.57
CA VAL A 80 -0.99 -4.51 -8.26
C VAL A 80 -1.29 -6.00 -8.11
N SER A 81 -2.38 -6.48 -8.71
CA SER A 81 -2.75 -7.89 -8.69
C SER A 81 -1.72 -8.83 -9.34
N ASN A 82 -0.81 -8.29 -10.16
CA ASN A 82 0.27 -9.06 -10.78
C ASN A 82 1.55 -9.11 -9.94
N LEU A 83 1.60 -8.34 -8.85
CA LEU A 83 2.76 -8.33 -7.96
C LEU A 83 2.69 -9.54 -7.01
N ARG A 84 3.84 -10.19 -6.82
CA ARG A 84 3.94 -11.40 -5.98
C ARG A 84 5.11 -11.25 -5.01
N PRO A 85 5.12 -11.99 -3.88
CA PRO A 85 6.25 -11.96 -2.95
C PRO A 85 7.56 -12.22 -3.67
N GLY A 86 8.58 -11.45 -3.34
CA GLY A 86 9.91 -11.54 -3.95
C GLY A 86 10.13 -10.61 -5.14
N ILE A 87 9.06 -10.05 -5.72
CA ILE A 87 9.21 -9.06 -6.80
C ILE A 87 9.82 -7.77 -6.23
N CYS A 88 10.80 -7.23 -6.94
CA CYS A 88 11.45 -5.99 -6.60
C CYS A 88 10.90 -4.83 -7.43
N LEU A 89 10.75 -3.68 -6.78
CA LEU A 89 10.24 -2.46 -7.41
C LEU A 89 11.22 -1.31 -7.19
N GLN A 90 11.36 -0.47 -8.19
CA GLN A 90 12.02 0.82 -8.05
C GLN A 90 10.95 1.88 -7.83
N ALA A 91 11.01 2.59 -6.72
CA ALA A 91 10.09 3.69 -6.39
C ALA A 91 10.92 4.93 -6.06
N GLY A 92 10.85 5.95 -6.91
CA GLY A 92 11.76 7.09 -6.79
C GLY A 92 13.21 6.62 -6.81
N THR A 93 13.98 6.91 -5.75
CA THR A 93 15.37 6.44 -5.60
C THR A 93 15.49 5.23 -4.68
N ALA A 94 14.39 4.74 -4.12
CA ALA A 94 14.36 3.57 -3.23
C ALA A 94 14.05 2.29 -4.00
N ARG A 95 14.44 1.15 -3.43
CA ARG A 95 14.04 -0.17 -3.91
C ARG A 95 13.22 -0.89 -2.86
N LEU A 96 12.15 -1.53 -3.32
CA LEU A 96 11.19 -2.21 -2.46
C LEU A 96 11.07 -3.67 -2.89
N THR A 97 10.77 -4.54 -1.93
CA THR A 97 10.48 -5.95 -2.20
C THR A 97 9.09 -6.28 -1.68
N VAL A 98 8.29 -6.94 -2.51
CA VAL A 98 6.95 -7.40 -2.12
C VAL A 98 7.10 -8.53 -1.11
N THR A 99 6.43 -8.42 0.04
CA THR A 99 6.46 -9.44 1.10
C THR A 99 5.16 -10.24 1.15
N GLU A 100 4.02 -9.58 1.04
CA GLU A 100 2.70 -10.22 1.02
C GLU A 100 1.81 -9.53 -0.01
N CYS A 101 0.98 -10.30 -0.71
CA CYS A 101 0.16 -9.77 -1.80
C CYS A 101 -1.28 -9.55 -1.44
N ALA A 102 -1.94 -10.50 -0.84
CA ALA A 102 -3.37 -10.44 -0.62
C ALA A 102 -3.68 -10.35 0.85
N LYS A 103 -4.63 -9.48 1.20
CA LYS A 103 -5.17 -9.41 2.53
C LYS A 103 -6.38 -10.35 2.62
N GLU A 104 -6.39 -11.22 3.62
CA GLU A 104 -7.55 -12.08 3.86
C GLU A 104 -8.74 -11.25 4.33
N CYS A 105 -9.93 -11.63 3.86
CA CYS A 105 -11.17 -11.02 4.33
C CYS A 105 -11.51 -11.54 5.71
N PHE A 106 -11.96 -10.65 6.60
CA PHE A 106 -12.48 -11.06 7.90
C PHE A 106 -13.84 -11.73 7.76
N GLN A 107 -14.08 -12.73 8.56
CA GLN A 107 -15.43 -13.28 8.73
C GLN A 107 -16.33 -12.20 9.32
N GLY A 108 -17.59 -12.17 8.89
CA GLY A 108 -18.52 -11.13 9.30
C GLY A 108 -18.43 -9.83 8.50
N CYS A 109 -17.55 -9.75 7.51
CA CYS A 109 -17.53 -8.61 6.60
C CYS A 109 -18.78 -8.65 5.71
N GLN A 110 -19.56 -7.58 5.70
CA GLN A 110 -20.81 -7.51 4.94
C GLN A 110 -20.60 -7.74 3.44
N LEU A 111 -19.52 -7.24 2.88
CA LEU A 111 -19.21 -7.46 1.47
C LEU A 111 -18.97 -8.94 1.18
N ARG A 112 -18.24 -9.63 2.06
CA ARG A 112 -17.98 -11.06 1.93
C ARG A 112 -19.27 -11.87 2.05
N GLU A 113 -20.12 -11.56 3.03
CA GLU A 113 -21.38 -12.24 3.24
C GLU A 113 -22.36 -12.03 2.09
N ASN A 114 -22.32 -10.86 1.45
CA ASN A 114 -23.14 -10.54 0.29
C ASN A 114 -22.56 -11.07 -1.02
N GLY A 115 -21.44 -11.79 -0.97
CA GLY A 115 -20.80 -12.36 -2.15
C GLY A 115 -20.12 -11.33 -3.05
N ILE A 116 -19.84 -10.14 -2.54
CA ILE A 116 -19.19 -9.06 -3.29
C ILE A 116 -17.68 -9.27 -3.25
N ALA A 117 -17.04 -9.29 -4.42
CA ALA A 117 -15.58 -9.37 -4.52
C ALA A 117 -14.95 -8.07 -4.04
N CYS A 118 -14.15 -8.14 -2.97
CA CYS A 118 -13.49 -6.98 -2.40
C CYS A 118 -12.20 -6.68 -3.17
N ARG A 119 -12.12 -5.49 -3.77
CA ARG A 119 -10.93 -5.08 -4.54
C ARG A 119 -9.73 -4.75 -3.67
N LEU A 120 -9.93 -4.56 -2.36
CA LEU A 120 -8.83 -4.40 -1.42
C LEU A 120 -7.94 -5.64 -1.38
N SER A 121 -8.51 -6.83 -1.44
CA SER A 121 -7.77 -8.08 -1.40
C SER A 121 -6.89 -8.30 -2.63
N SER A 122 -7.23 -7.70 -3.78
CA SER A 122 -6.44 -7.77 -5.01
C SER A 122 -5.64 -6.50 -5.31
N GLY A 123 -5.94 -5.40 -4.64
CA GLY A 123 -5.33 -4.09 -4.89
C GLY A 123 -4.37 -3.62 -3.81
N GLY A 124 -4.18 -4.39 -2.73
CA GLY A 124 -3.31 -4.03 -1.61
C GLY A 124 -2.19 -5.05 -1.40
N ILE A 125 -0.98 -4.57 -1.17
CA ILE A 125 0.19 -5.40 -0.89
C ILE A 125 1.02 -4.80 0.24
N TYR A 126 1.89 -5.61 0.81
CA TYR A 126 2.87 -5.20 1.81
C TYR A 126 4.28 -5.30 1.23
N LEU A 127 5.14 -4.37 1.65
CA LEU A 127 6.48 -4.22 1.12
C LEU A 127 7.48 -4.04 2.25
N LYS A 128 8.74 -4.38 1.96
CA LYS A 128 9.87 -3.95 2.78
C LYS A 128 10.82 -3.11 1.93
N VAL A 129 11.59 -2.25 2.57
CA VAL A 129 12.57 -1.40 1.90
C VAL A 129 13.86 -2.20 1.74
N ALA A 130 14.21 -2.51 0.49
CA ALA A 130 15.44 -3.23 0.17
C ALA A 130 16.65 -2.28 0.07
N GLU A 131 16.44 -1.07 -0.43
CA GLU A 131 17.45 -0.01 -0.46
C GLU A 131 16.81 1.33 -0.10
N SER A 132 17.48 2.08 0.76
CA SER A 132 17.01 3.40 1.20
C SER A 132 16.95 4.39 0.04
N GLY A 133 15.99 5.30 0.09
CA GLY A 133 15.85 6.36 -0.89
C GLY A 133 14.66 7.25 -0.58
N THR A 134 14.45 8.23 -1.44
CA THR A 134 13.35 9.19 -1.34
C THR A 134 12.31 8.89 -2.41
N VAL A 135 11.04 8.93 -2.03
CA VAL A 135 9.91 8.84 -2.95
C VAL A 135 9.11 10.13 -2.87
N LYS A 136 8.55 10.53 -4.00
CA LYS A 136 7.74 11.75 -4.11
C LYS A 136 6.44 11.43 -4.81
N THR A 137 5.39 12.18 -4.49
CA THR A 137 4.14 12.13 -5.26
C THR A 137 4.46 12.52 -6.71
N GLY A 138 4.02 11.68 -7.65
CA GLY A 138 4.34 11.84 -9.07
C GLY A 138 5.51 11.01 -9.56
N ASP A 139 6.29 10.41 -8.67
CA ASP A 139 7.40 9.55 -9.04
C ASP A 139 6.93 8.26 -9.72
N PRO A 140 7.73 7.72 -10.63
CA PRO A 140 7.44 6.40 -11.22
C PRO A 140 7.69 5.28 -10.22
N ILE A 141 6.92 4.20 -10.38
CA ILE A 141 7.17 2.94 -9.70
C ILE A 141 7.27 1.85 -10.78
N LEU A 142 8.36 1.10 -10.76
CA LEU A 142 8.74 0.18 -11.82
C LEU A 142 9.00 -1.21 -11.27
N ILE A 143 8.57 -2.23 -12.02
CA ILE A 143 8.99 -3.62 -11.73
C ILE A 143 10.41 -3.80 -12.28
N LEU A 144 11.29 -4.27 -11.43
CA LEU A 144 12.68 -4.55 -11.80
C LEU A 144 12.86 -5.96 -12.34
#